data_70dca8322566f4f49f1a2e12d208625e
#
_entry.id   70dca8322566f4f49f1a2e12d208625e
#
_cell.length_a   1.000
_cell.length_b   1.000
_cell.length_c   1.000
_cell.angle_alpha   90.00
_cell.angle_beta   90.00
_cell.angle_gamma   90.00
#
_symmetry.space_group_name_H-M   'P 1'
#
loop_
_entity.id
_entity.type
_entity.pdbx_description
1 polymer ?
#
loop_
_entity_poly.entity_id
_entity_poly.type
_entity_poly.pdbx_seq_one_letter_code
_entity_poly.pdbx_strand_id
1 'polypeptide(L)'
;MEAAPRPLTRPVRVLIADDEPLFIETVEALLAGDERVEVVGTAGNGKVAVELAASLRPDVTLMDISMPILDGIEATRHIREQLPNACVLVLTGSSISADVERARQAGVAAFLTKDRIGTQLVDAILEVAER
;
A
#
# COMPACT_ATOMS: atom_id res chain seq x y z
N MET A 1 -9.94 31.23 5.95
CA MET A 1 -8.98 30.85 4.93
C MET A 1 -9.09 29.35 4.66
N GLU A 2 -9.24 29.04 3.43
CA GLU A 2 -9.27 27.64 3.05
C GLU A 2 -7.93 26.99 3.39
N ALA A 3 -8.01 25.80 4.01
CA ALA A 3 -6.82 25.03 4.25
C ALA A 3 -6.33 24.51 2.91
N ALA A 4 -5.26 25.08 2.39
CA ALA A 4 -4.59 24.51 1.25
C ALA A 4 -4.21 23.06 1.57
N PRO A 5 -4.16 22.15 0.58
CA PRO A 5 -3.60 20.84 0.83
C PRO A 5 -2.25 21.03 1.51
N ARG A 6 -2.06 20.34 2.62
CA ARG A 6 -0.80 20.47 3.37
C ARG A 6 0.36 20.13 2.43
N PRO A 7 1.31 21.06 2.22
CA PRO A 7 2.48 20.73 1.43
C PRO A 7 3.20 19.55 2.08
N LEU A 8 3.64 18.60 1.26
CA LEU A 8 4.42 17.50 1.76
C LEU A 8 5.77 18.05 2.24
N THR A 9 5.94 18.13 3.55
CA THR A 9 7.19 18.58 4.15
C THR A 9 8.24 17.47 4.13
N ARG A 10 7.80 16.25 3.83
CA ARG A 10 8.65 15.07 3.67
C ARG A 10 8.00 14.12 2.67
N PRO A 11 8.78 13.22 2.06
CA PRO A 11 8.21 12.22 1.17
C PRO A 11 7.18 11.33 1.89
N VAL A 12 6.19 10.86 1.14
CA VAL A 12 5.25 9.84 1.63
C VAL A 12 6.04 8.55 1.81
N ARG A 13 6.00 7.98 3.01
CA ARG A 13 6.73 6.76 3.35
C ARG A 13 5.88 5.53 2.97
N VAL A 14 6.45 4.65 2.15
CA VAL A 14 5.72 3.54 1.54
C VAL A 14 6.34 2.21 1.94
N LEU A 15 5.51 1.29 2.42
CA LEU A 15 5.86 -0.12 2.63
C LEU A 15 5.27 -0.91 1.46
N ILE A 16 6.07 -1.79 0.85
CA ILE A 16 5.61 -2.65 -0.25
C ILE A 16 5.52 -4.10 0.25
N ALA A 17 4.37 -4.72 0.09
CA ALA A 17 4.16 -6.13 0.46
C ALA A 17 3.69 -6.92 -0.75
N ASP A 18 4.52 -7.84 -1.21
CA ASP A 18 4.25 -8.72 -2.36
C ASP A 18 5.20 -9.92 -2.27
N ASP A 19 4.73 -11.10 -2.66
CA ASP A 19 5.57 -12.29 -2.62
C ASP A 19 6.41 -12.49 -3.89
N GLU A 20 6.27 -11.62 -4.87
CA GLU A 20 7.05 -11.67 -6.10
C GLU A 20 8.19 -10.63 -6.07
N PRO A 21 9.45 -11.06 -5.90
CA PRO A 21 10.57 -10.11 -5.84
C PRO A 21 10.69 -9.20 -7.07
N LEU A 22 10.39 -9.73 -8.26
CA LEU A 22 10.46 -8.92 -9.48
C LEU A 22 9.41 -7.83 -9.50
N PHE A 23 8.24 -8.09 -8.96
CA PHE A 23 7.21 -7.06 -8.88
C PHE A 23 7.62 -5.96 -7.88
N ILE A 24 8.19 -6.35 -6.74
CA ILE A 24 8.72 -5.38 -5.77
C ILE A 24 9.77 -4.49 -6.43
N GLU A 25 10.70 -5.07 -7.19
CA GLU A 25 11.72 -4.30 -7.90
C GLU A 25 11.10 -3.32 -8.91
N THR A 26 10.06 -3.76 -9.61
CA THR A 26 9.35 -2.89 -10.56
C THR A 26 8.72 -1.70 -9.85
N VAL A 27 8.05 -1.93 -8.73
CA VAL A 27 7.43 -0.86 -7.95
C VAL A 27 8.51 0.07 -7.38
N GLU A 28 9.59 -0.48 -6.83
CA GLU A 28 10.69 0.33 -6.33
C GLU A 28 11.28 1.24 -7.41
N ALA A 29 11.45 0.71 -8.62
CA ALA A 29 11.97 1.50 -9.75
C ALA A 29 11.00 2.62 -10.14
N LEU A 30 9.70 2.34 -10.16
CA LEU A 30 8.70 3.36 -10.45
C LEU A 30 8.72 4.48 -9.41
N LEU A 31 8.83 4.13 -8.13
CA LEU A 31 8.79 5.11 -7.05
C LEU A 31 10.10 5.87 -6.90
N ALA A 32 11.24 5.26 -7.26
CA ALA A 32 12.54 5.91 -7.18
C ALA A 32 12.64 7.16 -8.08
N GLY A 33 11.83 7.23 -9.11
CA GLY A 33 11.80 8.37 -10.01
C GLY A 33 11.00 9.57 -9.49
N ASP A 34 10.39 9.46 -8.32
CA ASP A 34 9.52 10.53 -7.80
C ASP A 34 9.93 10.89 -6.37
N GLU A 35 10.36 12.14 -6.20
CA GLU A 35 10.83 12.64 -4.91
C GLU A 35 9.75 12.75 -3.84
N ARG A 36 8.49 12.68 -4.23
CA ARG A 36 7.36 12.80 -3.30
C ARG A 36 7.08 11.53 -2.52
N VAL A 37 7.71 10.42 -2.91
CA VAL A 37 7.50 9.11 -2.26
C VAL A 37 8.84 8.46 -1.94
N GLU A 38 8.85 7.66 -0.88
CA GLU A 38 10.06 6.97 -0.41
C GLU A 38 9.69 5.57 0.05
N VAL A 39 10.35 4.56 -0.48
CA VAL A 39 10.14 3.18 -0.02
C VAL A 39 10.93 2.97 1.27
N VAL A 40 10.25 2.64 2.35
CA VAL A 40 10.88 2.45 3.66
C VAL A 40 11.05 0.99 4.04
N GLY A 41 10.42 0.08 3.32
CA GLY A 41 10.57 -1.35 3.58
C GLY A 41 9.83 -2.20 2.57
N THR A 42 10.18 -3.48 2.53
CA THR A 42 9.50 -4.46 1.68
C THR A 42 9.22 -5.72 2.48
N ALA A 43 8.11 -6.38 2.19
CA ALA A 43 7.70 -7.62 2.84
C ALA A 43 7.30 -8.65 1.79
N GLY A 44 7.71 -9.89 1.97
CA GLY A 44 7.41 -10.97 1.04
C GLY A 44 6.19 -11.81 1.42
N ASN A 45 5.54 -11.50 2.54
CA ASN A 45 4.32 -12.17 2.96
C ASN A 45 3.54 -11.28 3.93
N GLY A 46 2.31 -11.68 4.23
CA GLY A 46 1.43 -10.87 5.06
C GLY A 46 1.88 -10.73 6.50
N LYS A 47 2.52 -11.76 7.06
CA LYS A 47 3.01 -11.71 8.43
C LYS A 47 4.10 -10.67 8.59
N VAL A 48 5.09 -10.67 7.68
CA VAL A 48 6.17 -9.68 7.68
C VAL A 48 5.61 -8.29 7.43
N ALA A 49 4.61 -8.17 6.55
CA ALA A 49 3.95 -6.89 6.30
C ALA A 49 3.34 -6.30 7.58
N VAL A 50 2.64 -7.12 8.37
CA VAL A 50 2.08 -6.67 9.65
C VAL A 50 3.17 -6.21 10.60
N GLU A 51 4.24 -7.00 10.74
CA GLU A 51 5.36 -6.67 11.61
C GLU A 51 6.05 -5.36 11.22
N LEU A 52 6.32 -5.19 9.92
CA LEU A 52 6.96 -3.98 9.42
C LEU A 52 6.06 -2.75 9.51
N ALA A 53 4.76 -2.91 9.27
CA ALA A 53 3.83 -1.80 9.44
C ALA A 53 3.83 -1.30 10.89
N ALA A 54 3.87 -2.21 11.86
CA ALA A 54 3.91 -1.84 13.26
C ALA A 54 5.21 -1.10 13.65
N SER A 55 6.35 -1.54 13.12
CA SER A 55 7.64 -0.96 13.47
C SER A 55 7.97 0.30 12.66
N LEU A 56 7.64 0.34 11.38
CA LEU A 56 7.98 1.45 10.50
C LEU A 56 6.92 2.54 10.47
N ARG A 57 5.66 2.20 10.73
CA ARG A 57 4.51 3.11 10.64
C ARG A 57 4.51 3.88 9.32
N PRO A 58 4.43 3.19 8.17
CA PRO A 58 4.42 3.85 6.88
C PRO A 58 3.18 4.72 6.71
N ASP A 59 3.28 5.71 5.83
CA ASP A 59 2.13 6.54 5.48
C ASP A 59 1.15 5.75 4.61
N VAL A 60 1.68 4.91 3.72
CA VAL A 60 0.88 4.05 2.84
C VAL A 60 1.54 2.68 2.74
N THR A 61 0.75 1.63 2.85
CA THR A 61 1.19 0.27 2.58
C THR A 61 0.59 -0.20 1.27
N LEU A 62 1.44 -0.59 0.33
CA LEU A 62 1.02 -1.23 -0.91
C LEU A 62 0.93 -2.72 -0.63
N MET A 63 -0.24 -3.31 -0.80
CA MET A 63 -0.52 -4.66 -0.34
C MET A 63 -1.05 -5.54 -1.47
N ASP A 64 -0.30 -6.59 -1.81
CA ASP A 64 -0.80 -7.62 -2.71
C ASP A 64 -1.81 -8.49 -1.97
N ILE A 65 -2.86 -8.93 -2.64
CA ILE A 65 -3.89 -9.78 -2.02
C ILE A 65 -3.35 -11.19 -1.81
N SER A 66 -2.75 -11.78 -2.82
CA SER A 66 -2.34 -13.19 -2.80
C SER A 66 -0.91 -13.36 -2.32
N MET A 67 -0.76 -13.60 -1.03
CA MET A 67 0.56 -13.85 -0.43
C MET A 67 0.50 -15.09 0.46
N PRO A 68 1.62 -15.81 0.61
CA PRO A 68 1.68 -16.96 1.52
C PRO A 68 1.64 -16.53 2.98
N ILE A 69 1.35 -17.49 3.86
CA ILE A 69 1.33 -17.36 5.32
C ILE A 69 0.12 -16.55 5.80
N LEU A 70 -0.04 -15.35 5.31
CA LEU A 70 -1.16 -14.46 5.62
C LEU A 70 -1.44 -13.63 4.37
N ASP A 71 -2.65 -13.75 3.81
CA ASP A 71 -2.98 -13.00 2.60
C ASP A 71 -3.10 -11.50 2.89
N GLY A 72 -3.10 -10.69 1.82
CA GLY A 72 -3.07 -9.25 1.96
C GLY A 72 -4.31 -8.65 2.61
N ILE A 73 -5.46 -9.29 2.47
CA ILE A 73 -6.69 -8.79 3.10
C ILE A 73 -6.66 -9.04 4.60
N GLU A 74 -6.24 -10.24 5.02
CA GLU A 74 -6.07 -10.54 6.44
C GLU A 74 -4.96 -9.68 7.06
N ALA A 75 -3.86 -9.48 6.33
CA ALA A 75 -2.79 -8.59 6.79
C ALA A 75 -3.33 -7.17 7.00
N THR A 76 -4.17 -6.68 6.09
CA THR A 76 -4.79 -5.36 6.24
C THR A 76 -5.63 -5.27 7.51
N ARG A 77 -6.40 -6.30 7.82
CA ARG A 77 -7.19 -6.32 9.07
C ARG A 77 -6.30 -6.20 10.29
N HIS A 78 -5.23 -7.00 10.34
CA HIS A 78 -4.28 -6.96 11.46
C HIS A 78 -3.61 -5.59 11.59
N ILE A 79 -3.19 -5.01 10.46
CA ILE A 79 -2.56 -3.70 10.46
C ILE A 79 -3.53 -2.64 11.01
N ARG A 80 -4.78 -2.65 10.56
CA ARG A 80 -5.75 -1.65 10.97
C ARG A 80 -6.23 -1.83 12.41
N GLU A 81 -6.19 -3.04 12.94
CA GLU A 81 -6.47 -3.27 14.36
C GLU A 81 -5.41 -2.60 15.25
N GLN A 82 -4.15 -2.64 14.85
CA GLN A 82 -3.06 -2.04 15.58
C GLN A 82 -2.88 -0.56 15.27
N LEU A 83 -3.14 -0.17 14.04
CA LEU A 83 -2.95 1.18 13.53
C LEU A 83 -4.25 1.62 12.82
N PRO A 84 -5.25 2.11 13.56
CA PRO A 84 -6.56 2.43 12.95
C PRO A 84 -6.51 3.46 11.83
N ASN A 85 -5.47 4.29 11.80
CA ASN A 85 -5.31 5.31 10.76
C ASN A 85 -4.42 4.85 9.59
N ALA A 86 -3.98 3.59 9.60
CA ALA A 86 -3.13 3.08 8.53
C ALA A 86 -3.87 3.12 7.19
N CYS A 87 -3.18 3.58 6.15
CA CYS A 87 -3.70 3.61 4.80
C CYS A 87 -3.12 2.44 4.01
N VAL A 88 -3.99 1.55 3.56
CA VAL A 88 -3.58 0.39 2.75
C VAL A 88 -4.15 0.55 1.35
N LEU A 89 -3.27 0.55 0.36
CA LEU A 89 -3.61 0.54 -1.06
C LEU A 89 -3.37 -0.88 -1.57
N VAL A 90 -4.44 -1.56 -1.94
CA VAL A 90 -4.34 -2.93 -2.42
C VAL A 90 -3.97 -2.96 -3.90
N LEU A 91 -2.95 -3.75 -4.23
CA LEU A 91 -2.55 -4.01 -5.61
C LEU A 91 -2.93 -5.46 -5.94
N THR A 92 -3.60 -5.66 -7.05
CA THR A 92 -4.07 -6.99 -7.44
C THR A 92 -3.91 -7.26 -8.91
N GLY A 93 -3.70 -8.53 -9.26
CA GLY A 93 -3.63 -8.96 -10.66
C GLY A 93 -5.00 -8.98 -11.34
N SER A 94 -6.09 -8.94 -10.58
CA SER A 94 -7.44 -8.95 -11.14
C SER A 94 -8.40 -8.16 -10.26
N SER A 95 -9.52 -7.73 -10.85
CA SER A 95 -10.57 -7.00 -10.13
C SER A 95 -11.77 -7.91 -9.87
N ILE A 96 -11.53 -9.09 -9.32
CA ILE A 96 -12.61 -10.03 -8.96
C ILE A 96 -13.46 -9.39 -7.87
N SER A 97 -14.77 -9.31 -8.09
CA SER A 97 -15.67 -8.57 -7.18
C SER A 97 -15.68 -9.10 -5.75
N ALA A 98 -15.47 -10.42 -5.55
CA ALA A 98 -15.40 -10.99 -4.21
C ALA A 98 -14.19 -10.45 -3.44
N ASP A 99 -13.03 -10.32 -4.11
CA ASP A 99 -11.82 -9.78 -3.47
C ASP A 99 -11.96 -8.28 -3.21
N VAL A 100 -12.59 -7.55 -4.10
CA VAL A 100 -12.85 -6.12 -3.92
C VAL A 100 -13.71 -5.90 -2.68
N GLU A 101 -14.77 -6.71 -2.52
CA GLU A 101 -15.67 -6.58 -1.37
C GLU A 101 -14.97 -6.96 -0.06
N ARG A 102 -14.17 -8.04 -0.06
CA ARG A 102 -13.39 -8.43 1.11
C ARG A 102 -12.40 -7.34 1.50
N ALA A 103 -11.74 -6.73 0.52
CA ALA A 103 -10.79 -5.65 0.75
C ALA A 103 -11.48 -4.44 1.37
N ARG A 104 -12.65 -4.08 0.85
CA ARG A 104 -13.42 -2.97 1.39
C ARG A 104 -13.79 -3.22 2.84
N GLN A 105 -14.27 -4.41 3.17
CA GLN A 105 -14.64 -4.79 4.53
C GLN A 105 -13.44 -4.77 5.48
N ALA A 106 -12.25 -5.07 4.97
CA ALA A 106 -11.03 -5.02 5.76
C ALA A 106 -10.53 -3.59 6.00
N GLY A 107 -11.10 -2.61 5.32
CA GLY A 107 -10.79 -1.20 5.52
C GLY A 107 -9.67 -0.67 4.65
N VAL A 108 -9.48 -1.21 3.43
CA VAL A 108 -8.49 -0.66 2.49
C VAL A 108 -8.90 0.75 2.06
N ALA A 109 -7.91 1.62 1.87
CA ALA A 109 -8.16 2.99 1.45
C ALA A 109 -8.44 3.08 -0.05
N ALA A 110 -7.82 2.22 -0.85
CA ALA A 110 -8.00 2.20 -2.29
C ALA A 110 -7.57 0.86 -2.87
N PHE A 111 -7.87 0.65 -4.14
CA PHE A 111 -7.65 -0.60 -4.85
C PHE A 111 -7.15 -0.28 -6.25
N LEU A 112 -6.07 -0.89 -6.68
CA LEU A 112 -5.47 -0.66 -7.99
C LEU A 112 -5.05 -1.98 -8.62
N THR A 113 -5.38 -2.19 -9.88
CA THR A 113 -4.94 -3.38 -10.60
C THR A 113 -3.49 -3.21 -11.05
N LYS A 114 -2.73 -4.31 -11.04
CA LYS A 114 -1.29 -4.27 -11.33
C LYS A 114 -0.96 -3.78 -12.75
N ASP A 115 -1.89 -3.94 -13.70
CA ASP A 115 -1.69 -3.45 -15.06
C ASP A 115 -1.71 -1.92 -15.17
N ARG A 116 -2.15 -1.22 -14.13
CA ARG A 116 -2.26 0.24 -14.14
C ARG A 116 -1.20 0.95 -13.32
N ILE A 117 -0.28 0.22 -12.69
CA ILE A 117 0.71 0.85 -11.79
C ILE A 117 1.62 1.83 -12.53
N GLY A 118 1.97 1.56 -13.78
CA GLY A 118 2.87 2.42 -14.55
C GLY A 118 2.36 3.85 -14.75
N THR A 119 1.05 4.04 -14.75
CA THR A 119 0.44 5.35 -15.00
C THR A 119 -0.29 5.92 -13.80
N GLN A 120 -0.71 5.09 -12.85
CA GLN A 120 -1.62 5.52 -11.78
C GLN A 120 -1.08 5.34 -10.36
N LEU A 121 0.02 4.60 -10.17
CA LEU A 121 0.46 4.24 -8.82
C LEU A 121 0.85 5.45 -7.97
N VAL A 122 1.70 6.32 -8.49
CA VAL A 122 2.16 7.49 -7.71
C VAL A 122 0.98 8.38 -7.33
N ASP A 123 0.10 8.66 -8.28
CA ASP A 123 -1.09 9.48 -8.00
C ASP A 123 -1.98 8.84 -6.96
N ALA A 124 -2.18 7.51 -7.04
CA ALA A 124 -2.99 6.79 -6.06
C ALA A 124 -2.36 6.84 -4.66
N ILE A 125 -1.05 6.68 -4.56
CA ILE A 125 -0.34 6.78 -3.28
C ILE A 125 -0.53 8.17 -2.67
N LEU A 126 -0.31 9.21 -3.47
CA LEU A 126 -0.43 10.58 -2.98
C LEU A 126 -1.85 10.91 -2.55
N GLU A 127 -2.84 10.46 -3.31
CA GLU A 127 -4.25 10.65 -2.97
C GLU A 127 -4.60 9.96 -1.65
N VAL A 128 -4.18 8.72 -1.47
CA VAL A 128 -4.43 7.96 -0.24
C VAL A 128 -3.76 8.62 0.96
N ALA A 129 -2.54 9.10 0.78
CA ALA A 129 -1.77 9.72 1.86
C ALA A 129 -2.36 11.05 2.34
N GLU A 130 -3.16 11.71 1.51
CA GLU A 130 -3.79 13.00 1.85
C GLU A 130 -5.10 12.86 2.63
N ARG A 131 -5.62 11.64 2.75
CA ARG A 131 -6.89 11.41 3.43
C ARG A 131 -6.82 11.49 4.93
#